data_c42f17e5b1f5b379cdb5b7e85cbada78
#
_entry.id   c42f17e5b1f5b379cdb5b7e85cbada78
#
_cell.length_a   1.000
_cell.length_b   1.000
_cell.length_c   1.000
_cell.angle_alpha   90.00
_cell.angle_beta   90.00
_cell.angle_gamma   90.00
#
_symmetry.space_group_name_H-M   'P 1'
#
loop_
_entity.id
_entity.type
_entity.pdbx_description
1 polymer ?
#
loop_
_entity_poly.entity_id
_entity_poly.type
_entity_poly.pdbx_seq_one_letter_code
_entity_poly.pdbx_strand_id
1 'polypeptide(L)'
;SGGLVFQGNGSGALVAYASNTGDPLWSFQAPTGIVAPPVTYKIDGQQYVAVLAGWGGAVGLVLAQQQAKFGQQGTLMVFKLGGDAELAPVAIPRANTFALQPRTANESEEALGAALYNQHCMRCHGIGAVSQGLVPDLRYMSQATHDIFGAIVYDGVLEGAGMIGFSDVMSEDEVSAVHAYLIKT
;
A
#
# COMPACT_ATOMS: atom_id res chain seq x y z
N SER A 1 -30.46 -6.82 -3.26
CA SER A 1 -31.91 -6.91 -3.06
C SER A 1 -32.20 -7.67 -1.76
N GLY A 2 -33.33 -7.45 -1.12
CA GLY A 2 -33.63 -8.02 0.20
C GLY A 2 -33.50 -6.98 1.33
N GLY A 3 -33.52 -5.69 0.99
CA GLY A 3 -33.52 -4.63 1.98
C GLY A 3 -32.17 -4.41 2.70
N LEU A 4 -31.06 -4.89 2.10
CA LEU A 4 -29.72 -4.73 2.67
C LEU A 4 -28.82 -3.87 1.76
N VAL A 5 -27.99 -3.07 2.40
CA VAL A 5 -26.85 -2.35 1.80
C VAL A 5 -25.57 -2.86 2.45
N PHE A 6 -24.59 -3.26 1.65
CA PHE A 6 -23.28 -3.69 2.13
C PHE A 6 -22.24 -2.61 1.88
N GLN A 7 -21.44 -2.31 2.90
CA GLN A 7 -20.39 -1.31 2.81
C GLN A 7 -19.12 -1.83 3.50
N GLY A 8 -17.99 -1.75 2.79
CA GLY A 8 -16.67 -1.89 3.39
C GLY A 8 -16.11 -0.52 3.83
N ASN A 9 -15.14 -0.53 4.71
CA ASN A 9 -14.41 0.67 5.12
C ASN A 9 -12.91 0.44 5.26
N GLY A 10 -12.15 1.52 5.42
CA GLY A 10 -10.70 1.48 5.54
C GLY A 10 -10.17 0.79 6.80
N SER A 11 -10.98 0.60 7.84
CA SER A 11 -10.60 -0.18 9.02
C SER A 11 -10.83 -1.69 8.86
N GLY A 12 -11.34 -2.12 7.69
CA GLY A 12 -11.59 -3.53 7.37
C GLY A 12 -12.96 -4.05 7.79
N ALA A 13 -13.85 -3.20 8.31
CA ALA A 13 -15.21 -3.65 8.61
C ALA A 13 -16.04 -3.73 7.33
N LEU A 14 -16.66 -4.89 7.06
CA LEU A 14 -17.77 -5.06 6.13
C LEU A 14 -19.06 -5.06 6.93
N VAL A 15 -19.95 -4.13 6.64
CA VAL A 15 -21.21 -3.96 7.39
C VAL A 15 -22.40 -4.13 6.45
N ALA A 16 -23.41 -4.86 6.90
CA ALA A 16 -24.72 -4.91 6.26
C ALA A 16 -25.70 -4.01 7.03
N TYR A 17 -26.30 -3.07 6.34
CA TYR A 17 -27.28 -2.13 6.88
C TYR A 17 -28.68 -2.44 6.37
N ALA A 18 -29.69 -2.16 7.16
CA ALA A 18 -31.06 -2.09 6.70
C ALA A 18 -31.21 -0.92 5.72
N SER A 19 -31.70 -1.18 4.49
CA SER A 19 -31.77 -0.15 3.44
C SER A 19 -32.79 0.96 3.71
N ASN A 20 -33.76 0.71 4.58
CA ASN A 20 -34.85 1.64 4.94
C ASN A 20 -34.54 2.50 6.17
N THR A 21 -33.69 2.03 7.09
CA THR A 21 -33.39 2.73 8.34
C THR A 21 -31.92 3.13 8.46
N GLY A 22 -31.03 2.44 7.75
CA GLY A 22 -29.58 2.63 7.91
C GLY A 22 -29.00 1.92 9.13
N ASP A 23 -29.80 1.14 9.86
CA ASP A 23 -29.32 0.42 11.04
C ASP A 23 -28.34 -0.69 10.65
N PRO A 24 -27.20 -0.85 11.37
CA PRO A 24 -26.30 -1.95 11.17
C PRO A 24 -26.91 -3.25 11.66
N LEU A 25 -27.04 -4.24 10.79
CA LEU A 25 -27.64 -5.54 11.10
C LEU A 25 -26.59 -6.65 11.26
N TRP A 26 -25.47 -6.53 10.62
CA TRP A 26 -24.40 -7.51 10.66
C TRP A 26 -23.05 -6.83 10.32
N SER A 27 -21.98 -7.34 10.87
CA SER A 27 -20.63 -6.87 10.56
C SER A 27 -19.62 -8.02 10.56
N PHE A 28 -18.59 -7.88 9.75
CA PHE A 28 -17.45 -8.78 9.69
C PHE A 28 -16.16 -7.96 9.65
N GLN A 29 -15.15 -8.36 10.43
CA GLN A 29 -13.84 -7.69 10.45
C GLN A 29 -12.87 -8.44 9.54
N ALA A 30 -12.49 -7.81 8.43
CA ALA A 30 -11.43 -8.29 7.54
C ALA A 30 -10.04 -7.98 8.11
N PRO A 31 -9.02 -8.73 7.70
CA PRO A 31 -7.63 -8.52 8.14
C PRO A 31 -6.98 -7.26 7.57
N THR A 32 -7.62 -6.59 6.62
CA THR A 32 -7.13 -5.37 5.95
C THR A 32 -8.32 -4.50 5.53
N GLY A 33 -8.05 -3.26 5.10
CA GLY A 33 -9.08 -2.34 4.63
C GLY A 33 -9.89 -2.90 3.46
N ILE A 34 -11.16 -2.50 3.37
CA ILE A 34 -12.07 -2.85 2.27
C ILE A 34 -12.42 -1.57 1.53
N VAL A 35 -11.83 -1.38 0.35
CA VAL A 35 -12.08 -0.24 -0.54
C VAL A 35 -12.84 -0.62 -1.80
N ALA A 36 -12.88 -1.93 -2.12
CA ALA A 36 -13.64 -2.44 -3.25
C ALA A 36 -15.14 -2.52 -2.92
N PRO A 37 -16.03 -2.23 -3.89
CA PRO A 37 -17.46 -2.40 -3.69
C PRO A 37 -17.82 -3.89 -3.56
N PRO A 38 -18.71 -4.26 -2.61
CA PRO A 38 -19.24 -5.61 -2.54
C PRO A 38 -20.13 -5.94 -3.76
N VAL A 39 -20.10 -7.19 -4.19
CA VAL A 39 -20.93 -7.73 -5.27
C VAL A 39 -21.83 -8.81 -4.70
N THR A 40 -23.11 -8.80 -5.09
CA THR A 40 -24.07 -9.86 -4.71
C THR A 40 -24.48 -10.69 -5.93
N TYR A 41 -24.54 -11.99 -5.74
CA TYR A 41 -24.94 -12.93 -6.81
C TYR A 41 -25.64 -14.16 -6.24
N LYS A 42 -26.24 -14.97 -7.12
CA LYS A 42 -26.90 -16.23 -6.76
C LYS A 42 -26.33 -17.40 -7.56
N ILE A 43 -26.15 -18.54 -6.88
CA ILE A 43 -25.84 -19.83 -7.46
C ILE A 43 -26.85 -20.83 -6.88
N ASP A 44 -27.58 -21.55 -7.72
CA ASP A 44 -28.57 -22.56 -7.34
C ASP A 44 -29.59 -22.06 -6.29
N GLY A 45 -30.02 -20.81 -6.46
CA GLY A 45 -30.97 -20.17 -5.53
C GLY A 45 -30.36 -19.61 -4.24
N GLN A 46 -29.15 -20.00 -3.90
CA GLN A 46 -28.39 -19.50 -2.75
C GLN A 46 -27.76 -18.14 -3.06
N GLN A 47 -27.96 -17.16 -2.19
CA GLN A 47 -27.35 -15.83 -2.32
C GLN A 47 -25.96 -15.79 -1.69
N TYR A 48 -25.04 -15.11 -2.38
CA TYR A 48 -23.68 -14.83 -1.95
C TYR A 48 -23.41 -13.33 -1.99
N VAL A 49 -22.49 -12.91 -1.14
CA VAL A 49 -21.88 -11.56 -1.16
C VAL A 49 -20.37 -11.76 -1.27
N ALA A 50 -19.76 -11.21 -2.31
CA ALA A 50 -18.32 -11.24 -2.48
C ALA A 50 -17.74 -9.83 -2.34
N VAL A 51 -16.56 -9.72 -1.72
CA VAL A 51 -15.82 -8.48 -1.60
C VAL A 51 -14.31 -8.74 -1.58
N LEU A 52 -13.56 -7.87 -2.22
CA LEU A 52 -12.09 -7.86 -2.12
C LEU A 52 -11.68 -6.98 -0.93
N ALA A 53 -11.02 -7.58 0.05
CA ALA A 53 -10.30 -6.85 1.08
C ALA A 53 -8.86 -6.62 0.64
N GLY A 54 -8.37 -5.41 0.79
CA GLY A 54 -7.05 -4.97 0.36
C GLY A 54 -7.09 -3.49 -0.01
N TRP A 55 -5.93 -2.86 0.05
CA TRP A 55 -5.81 -1.43 -0.25
C TRP A 55 -5.56 -1.14 -1.73
N GLY A 56 -5.66 -2.06 -2.62
CA GLY A 56 -5.28 -1.99 -4.03
C GLY A 56 -5.47 -0.61 -4.70
N GLY A 57 -4.71 -0.37 -5.76
CA GLY A 57 -4.76 0.85 -6.54
C GLY A 57 -4.20 2.10 -5.82
N ALA A 58 -4.57 3.28 -6.32
CA ALA A 58 -4.04 4.56 -5.85
C ALA A 58 -4.36 4.88 -4.38
N VAL A 59 -5.44 4.34 -3.82
CA VAL A 59 -5.80 4.54 -2.41
C VAL A 59 -4.71 4.00 -1.49
N GLY A 60 -4.13 2.85 -1.83
CA GLY A 60 -3.00 2.27 -1.12
C GLY A 60 -1.76 3.15 -1.11
N LEU A 61 -1.57 3.98 -2.12
CA LEU A 61 -0.43 4.90 -2.23
C LEU A 61 -0.62 6.20 -1.42
N VAL A 62 -1.86 6.60 -1.16
CA VAL A 62 -2.18 7.91 -0.54
C VAL A 62 -2.44 7.81 0.96
N LEU A 63 -3.02 6.70 1.44
CA LEU A 63 -3.45 6.54 2.84
C LEU A 63 -2.45 5.75 3.70
N ALA A 64 -1.19 6.06 3.55
CA ALA A 64 -0.03 5.42 4.16
C ALA A 64 -0.14 5.04 5.63
N GLN A 65 -0.62 5.92 6.45
CA GLN A 65 -0.50 5.78 7.91
C GLN A 65 -1.43 4.74 8.53
N GLN A 66 -2.52 4.40 7.86
CA GLN A 66 -3.46 3.40 8.38
C GLN A 66 -3.07 1.96 8.04
N GLN A 67 -2.22 1.79 7.03
CA GLN A 67 -1.87 0.48 6.48
C GLN A 67 -0.75 -0.24 7.22
N ALA A 68 0.11 0.47 7.93
CA ALA A 68 1.18 -0.14 8.73
C ALA A 68 0.65 -1.12 9.80
N LYS A 69 -0.64 -1.05 10.14
CA LYS A 69 -1.31 -1.92 11.11
C LYS A 69 -1.88 -3.19 10.49
N PHE A 70 -2.03 -3.25 9.16
CA PHE A 70 -2.71 -4.33 8.46
C PHE A 70 -1.78 -4.92 7.40
N GLY A 71 -1.77 -6.25 7.27
CA GLY A 71 -1.06 -6.89 6.16
C GLY A 71 -1.60 -6.40 4.80
N GLN A 72 -0.72 -6.33 3.80
CA GLN A 72 -1.05 -5.87 2.43
C GLN A 72 -1.64 -6.98 1.55
N GLN A 73 -1.90 -8.14 2.11
CA GLN A 73 -2.35 -9.28 1.35
C GLN A 73 -3.82 -9.10 0.93
N GLY A 74 -4.06 -8.97 -0.38
CA GLY A 74 -5.40 -8.95 -0.93
C GLY A 74 -6.11 -10.28 -0.70
N THR A 75 -7.36 -10.25 -0.20
CA THR A 75 -8.15 -11.44 0.10
C THR A 75 -9.53 -11.29 -0.53
N LEU A 76 -9.93 -12.29 -1.36
CA LEU A 76 -11.31 -12.42 -1.80
C LEU A 76 -12.12 -13.11 -0.71
N MET A 77 -13.10 -12.42 -0.16
CA MET A 77 -14.04 -12.97 0.82
C MET A 77 -15.39 -13.20 0.17
N VAL A 78 -15.96 -14.38 0.42
CA VAL A 78 -17.29 -14.75 -0.08
C VAL A 78 -18.14 -15.20 1.10
N PHE A 79 -19.26 -14.56 1.28
CA PHE A 79 -20.21 -14.82 2.36
C PHE A 79 -21.50 -15.43 1.82
N LYS A 80 -22.06 -16.38 2.56
CA LYS A 80 -23.42 -16.88 2.38
C LYS A 80 -24.14 -16.96 3.72
N LEU A 81 -25.45 -16.94 3.72
CA LEU A 81 -26.23 -17.12 4.94
C LEU A 81 -25.99 -18.52 5.53
N GLY A 82 -25.66 -18.58 6.83
CA GLY A 82 -25.29 -19.81 7.51
C GLY A 82 -23.88 -20.35 7.21
N GLY A 83 -23.03 -19.54 6.58
CA GLY A 83 -21.60 -19.88 6.40
C GLY A 83 -20.84 -19.75 7.73
N ASP A 84 -19.89 -20.67 7.98
CA ASP A 84 -19.14 -20.83 9.21
C ASP A 84 -17.60 -20.89 9.00
N ALA A 85 -17.15 -20.61 7.78
CA ALA A 85 -15.72 -20.62 7.47
C ALA A 85 -14.97 -19.49 8.20
N GLU A 86 -13.83 -19.81 8.78
CA GLU A 86 -12.92 -18.87 9.41
C GLU A 86 -11.82 -18.45 8.45
N LEU A 87 -11.38 -17.18 8.55
CA LEU A 87 -10.20 -16.70 7.82
C LEU A 87 -8.92 -17.21 8.50
N ALA A 88 -8.00 -17.72 7.69
CA ALA A 88 -6.66 -17.99 8.17
C ALA A 88 -5.99 -16.70 8.66
N PRO A 89 -5.21 -16.73 9.76
CA PRO A 89 -4.45 -15.58 10.21
C PRO A 89 -3.51 -15.07 9.12
N VAL A 90 -3.56 -13.77 8.82
CA VAL A 90 -2.64 -13.14 7.89
C VAL A 90 -1.33 -12.85 8.62
N ALA A 91 -0.23 -13.37 8.09
CA ALA A 91 1.09 -13.06 8.61
C ALA A 91 1.39 -11.56 8.35
N ILE A 92 1.59 -10.79 9.40
CA ILE A 92 2.10 -9.42 9.28
C ILE A 92 3.60 -9.57 8.95
N PRO A 93 4.07 -9.01 7.82
CA PRO A 93 5.49 -9.04 7.51
C PRO A 93 6.29 -8.43 8.67
N ARG A 94 7.33 -9.11 9.12
CA ARG A 94 8.26 -8.55 10.10
C ARG A 94 8.96 -7.37 9.46
N ALA A 95 9.21 -6.31 10.25
CA ALA A 95 10.03 -5.19 9.82
C ALA A 95 11.38 -5.70 9.30
N ASN A 96 11.75 -5.30 8.10
CA ASN A 96 13.06 -5.59 7.54
C ASN A 96 14.13 -4.87 8.35
N THR A 97 15.34 -5.41 8.37
CA THR A 97 16.52 -4.75 8.97
C THR A 97 17.03 -3.68 8.02
N PHE A 98 17.39 -2.51 8.58
CA PHE A 98 18.05 -1.44 7.83
C PHE A 98 19.45 -1.86 7.39
N ALA A 99 19.82 -1.56 6.15
CA ALA A 99 21.22 -1.49 5.75
C ALA A 99 21.75 -0.09 6.10
N LEU A 100 22.47 0.03 7.23
CA LEU A 100 23.02 1.30 7.65
C LEU A 100 24.04 1.80 6.63
N GLN A 101 23.79 2.98 6.05
CA GLN A 101 24.69 3.66 5.14
C GLN A 101 25.43 4.80 5.85
N PRO A 102 26.69 5.07 5.49
CA PRO A 102 27.39 6.25 5.99
C PRO A 102 26.68 7.52 5.53
N ARG A 103 26.36 8.41 6.46
CA ARG A 103 25.82 9.73 6.15
C ARG A 103 26.94 10.65 5.73
N THR A 104 27.09 10.91 4.43
CA THR A 104 28.18 11.71 3.84
C THR A 104 27.73 13.07 3.33
N ALA A 105 26.43 13.26 3.12
CA ALA A 105 25.85 14.50 2.60
C ALA A 105 25.74 15.59 3.67
N ASN A 106 25.80 16.84 3.24
CA ASN A 106 25.54 18.00 4.06
C ASN A 106 24.02 18.33 4.12
N GLU A 107 23.62 19.25 5.01
CA GLU A 107 22.23 19.59 5.23
C GLU A 107 21.53 20.17 3.98
N SER A 108 22.25 20.88 3.11
CA SER A 108 21.68 21.46 1.90
C SER A 108 21.39 20.39 0.84
N GLU A 109 22.26 19.40 0.70
CA GLU A 109 22.06 18.25 -0.18
C GLU A 109 20.88 17.39 0.30
N GLU A 110 20.79 17.13 1.60
CA GLU A 110 19.67 16.41 2.18
C GLU A 110 18.34 17.16 2.01
N ALA A 111 18.34 18.49 2.15
CA ALA A 111 17.16 19.31 1.94
C ALA A 111 16.71 19.33 0.47
N LEU A 112 17.67 19.41 -0.47
CA LEU A 112 17.39 19.26 -1.90
C LEU A 112 16.81 17.88 -2.20
N GLY A 113 17.43 16.82 -1.68
CA GLY A 113 16.94 15.45 -1.83
C GLY A 113 15.53 15.25 -1.29
N ALA A 114 15.20 15.86 -0.14
CA ALA A 114 13.85 15.84 0.42
C ALA A 114 12.82 16.53 -0.50
N ALA A 115 13.18 17.67 -1.08
CA ALA A 115 12.31 18.38 -2.01
C ALA A 115 12.05 17.56 -3.28
N LEU A 116 13.10 17.02 -3.90
CA LEU A 116 13.03 16.18 -5.09
C LEU A 116 12.27 14.87 -4.82
N TYR A 117 12.50 14.25 -3.66
CA TYR A 117 11.74 13.07 -3.25
C TYR A 117 10.24 13.37 -3.17
N ASN A 118 9.86 14.47 -2.53
CA ASN A 118 8.46 14.86 -2.41
C ASN A 118 7.82 15.18 -3.76
N GLN A 119 8.60 15.71 -4.71
CA GLN A 119 8.12 16.04 -6.04
C GLN A 119 7.93 14.81 -6.93
N HIS A 120 8.90 13.89 -6.94
CA HIS A 120 8.99 12.82 -7.94
C HIS A 120 8.72 11.41 -7.39
N CYS A 121 8.97 11.14 -6.11
CA CYS A 121 9.01 9.78 -5.55
C CYS A 121 7.87 9.49 -4.57
N MET A 122 7.44 10.51 -3.79
CA MET A 122 6.50 10.36 -2.69
C MET A 122 5.17 9.73 -3.13
N ARG A 123 4.71 10.01 -4.35
CA ARG A 123 3.42 9.49 -4.85
C ARG A 123 3.37 7.96 -4.84
N CYS A 124 4.47 7.31 -5.13
CA CYS A 124 4.58 5.85 -5.16
C CYS A 124 5.17 5.30 -3.84
N HIS A 125 6.27 5.91 -3.35
CA HIS A 125 7.02 5.40 -2.20
C HIS A 125 6.56 5.95 -0.85
N GLY A 126 5.53 6.80 -0.83
CA GLY A 126 4.90 7.31 0.39
C GLY A 126 5.63 8.51 1.02
N ILE A 127 4.95 9.17 1.96
CA ILE A 127 5.49 10.30 2.70
C ILE A 127 6.61 9.81 3.61
N GLY A 128 7.77 10.48 3.59
CA GLY A 128 8.91 10.10 4.41
C GLY A 128 9.47 8.70 4.07
N ALA A 129 9.37 8.28 2.80
CA ALA A 129 9.79 6.98 2.29
C ALA A 129 9.11 5.76 2.93
N VAL A 130 8.01 5.99 3.66
CA VAL A 130 7.21 4.93 4.31
C VAL A 130 6.29 4.31 3.27
N SER A 131 6.69 3.17 2.72
CA SER A 131 5.87 2.44 1.76
C SER A 131 4.61 1.84 2.39
N GLN A 132 3.63 1.69 1.52
CA GLN A 132 2.35 1.06 1.83
C GLN A 132 2.32 -0.44 1.50
N GLY A 133 3.47 -1.00 1.11
CA GLY A 133 3.62 -2.42 0.76
C GLY A 133 3.23 -2.77 -0.67
N LEU A 134 2.76 -1.81 -1.49
CA LEU A 134 2.58 -2.02 -2.93
C LEU A 134 3.89 -1.90 -3.70
N VAL A 135 4.77 -1.04 -3.23
CA VAL A 135 6.13 -0.82 -3.73
C VAL A 135 7.11 -0.98 -2.57
N PRO A 136 8.39 -1.20 -2.83
CA PRO A 136 9.38 -1.32 -1.76
C PRO A 136 9.42 -0.11 -0.82
N ASP A 137 9.54 -0.36 0.47
CA ASP A 137 9.82 0.66 1.47
C ASP A 137 11.30 1.02 1.39
N LEU A 138 11.60 2.25 0.96
CA LEU A 138 12.96 2.68 0.63
C LEU A 138 13.86 2.83 1.87
N ARG A 139 13.28 2.89 3.06
CA ARG A 139 14.05 2.88 4.32
C ARG A 139 14.74 1.54 4.58
N TYR A 140 14.26 0.47 3.93
CA TYR A 140 14.77 -0.88 4.09
C TYR A 140 15.48 -1.38 2.83
N MET A 141 16.10 -0.48 2.06
CA MET A 141 16.90 -0.87 0.91
C MET A 141 18.07 -1.78 1.34
N SER A 142 18.33 -2.81 0.55
CA SER A 142 19.50 -3.65 0.73
C SER A 142 20.78 -2.91 0.30
N GLN A 143 21.95 -3.38 0.76
CA GLN A 143 23.24 -2.84 0.30
C GLN A 143 23.31 -2.86 -1.24
N ALA A 144 22.94 -3.98 -1.86
CA ALA A 144 22.93 -4.10 -3.33
C ALA A 144 22.04 -3.07 -4.01
N THR A 145 20.93 -2.67 -3.39
CA THR A 145 20.04 -1.62 -3.91
C THR A 145 20.70 -0.24 -3.77
N HIS A 146 21.37 0.03 -2.65
CA HIS A 146 22.13 1.26 -2.46
C HIS A 146 23.26 1.40 -3.49
N ASP A 147 23.97 0.31 -3.78
CA ASP A 147 25.12 0.30 -4.71
C ASP A 147 24.72 0.63 -6.14
N ILE A 148 23.48 0.31 -6.55
CA ILE A 148 22.96 0.57 -7.90
C ILE A 148 21.84 1.61 -7.91
N PHE A 149 21.71 2.44 -6.86
CA PHE A 149 20.61 3.40 -6.73
C PHE A 149 20.54 4.36 -7.93
N GLY A 150 21.67 4.87 -8.40
CA GLY A 150 21.74 5.73 -9.58
C GLY A 150 21.21 5.01 -10.83
N ALA A 151 21.63 3.79 -11.07
CA ALA A 151 21.15 3.01 -12.21
C ALA A 151 19.62 2.74 -12.13
N ILE A 152 19.08 2.52 -10.93
CA ILE A 152 17.64 2.35 -10.75
C ILE A 152 16.90 3.65 -11.06
N VAL A 153 17.32 4.77 -10.45
CA VAL A 153 16.56 6.02 -10.48
C VAL A 153 16.89 6.86 -11.71
N TYR A 154 18.15 6.95 -12.11
CA TYR A 154 18.57 7.74 -13.29
C TYR A 154 18.34 6.98 -14.58
N ASP A 155 18.92 5.77 -14.70
CA ASP A 155 18.90 5.00 -15.95
C ASP A 155 17.61 4.17 -16.14
N GLY A 156 16.82 3.93 -15.08
CA GLY A 156 15.57 3.19 -15.17
C GLY A 156 15.72 1.68 -15.38
N VAL A 157 16.78 1.05 -14.84
CA VAL A 157 17.02 -0.40 -15.01
C VAL A 157 15.89 -1.29 -14.49
N LEU A 158 14.96 -0.74 -13.69
CA LEU A 158 13.77 -1.43 -13.20
C LEU A 158 12.48 -0.98 -13.88
N GLU A 159 12.54 -0.32 -15.03
CA GLU A 159 11.35 0.16 -15.75
C GLU A 159 10.37 -0.98 -16.07
N GLY A 160 10.89 -2.13 -16.46
CA GLY A 160 10.07 -3.34 -16.68
C GLY A 160 9.36 -3.87 -15.44
N ALA A 161 9.78 -3.45 -14.22
CA ALA A 161 9.13 -3.74 -12.95
C ALA A 161 8.28 -2.56 -12.43
N GLY A 162 8.13 -1.50 -13.23
CA GLY A 162 7.28 -0.34 -12.93
C GLY A 162 7.99 0.84 -12.27
N MET A 163 9.32 0.77 -12.02
CA MET A 163 10.12 1.90 -11.54
C MET A 163 10.79 2.57 -12.74
N ILE A 164 10.22 3.67 -13.20
CA ILE A 164 10.72 4.43 -14.37
C ILE A 164 12.05 5.14 -14.06
N GLY A 165 12.83 5.42 -15.12
CA GLY A 165 13.99 6.29 -15.03
C GLY A 165 13.60 7.77 -14.98
N PHE A 166 14.48 8.60 -14.44
CA PHE A 166 14.25 10.04 -14.26
C PHE A 166 15.32 10.92 -14.93
N SER A 167 16.14 10.38 -15.81
CA SER A 167 17.21 11.12 -16.51
C SER A 167 16.71 12.28 -17.38
N ASP A 168 15.43 12.30 -17.73
CA ASP A 168 14.77 13.38 -18.46
C ASP A 168 14.36 14.58 -17.58
N VAL A 169 14.29 14.40 -16.25
CA VAL A 169 13.80 15.42 -15.30
C VAL A 169 14.72 15.67 -14.12
N MET A 170 15.75 14.85 -13.89
CA MET A 170 16.75 14.99 -12.84
C MET A 170 18.16 14.72 -13.37
N SER A 171 19.15 15.46 -12.87
CA SER A 171 20.56 15.17 -13.06
C SER A 171 21.04 14.05 -12.12
N GLU A 172 22.22 13.48 -12.38
CA GLU A 172 22.85 12.48 -11.51
C GLU A 172 23.12 13.04 -10.10
N ASP A 173 23.49 14.32 -9.99
CA ASP A 173 23.71 15.00 -8.69
C ASP A 173 22.39 15.12 -7.91
N GLU A 174 21.28 15.41 -8.58
CA GLU A 174 19.97 15.48 -7.97
C GLU A 174 19.49 14.09 -7.50
N VAL A 175 19.74 13.04 -8.30
CA VAL A 175 19.48 11.65 -7.88
C VAL A 175 20.34 11.27 -6.66
N SER A 176 21.59 11.71 -6.63
CA SER A 176 22.47 11.53 -5.46
C SER A 176 21.94 12.24 -4.23
N ALA A 177 21.40 13.45 -4.37
CA ALA A 177 20.77 14.17 -3.27
C ALA A 177 19.49 13.42 -2.75
N VAL A 178 18.67 12.85 -3.63
CA VAL A 178 17.54 11.98 -3.22
C VAL A 178 18.04 10.79 -2.43
N HIS A 179 19.12 10.13 -2.88
CA HIS A 179 19.72 9.00 -2.16
C HIS A 179 20.21 9.41 -0.76
N ALA A 180 20.87 10.57 -0.65
CA ALA A 180 21.31 11.13 0.62
C ALA A 180 20.16 11.39 1.60
N TYR A 181 19.05 11.92 1.11
CA TYR A 181 17.83 12.07 1.92
C TYR A 181 17.31 10.72 2.43
N LEU A 182 17.26 9.69 1.58
CA LEU A 182 16.79 8.36 1.97
C LEU A 182 17.70 7.68 3.00
N ILE A 183 19.00 7.90 2.94
CA ILE A 183 19.97 7.41 3.93
C ILE A 183 19.72 8.04 5.31
N LYS A 184 19.23 9.27 5.36
CA LYS A 184 18.88 9.98 6.59
C LYS A 184 17.58 9.51 7.22
N THR A 185 16.60 9.08 6.36
CA THR A 185 15.23 8.78 6.76
C THR A 185 15.08 7.41 7.39
#